data_1cd9f255d588662223c9d89ec95bd5a2
#
_entry.id   1cd9f255d588662223c9d89ec95bd5a2
#
_cell.length_a   1.000
_cell.length_b   1.000
_cell.length_c   1.000
_cell.angle_alpha   90.00
_cell.angle_beta   90.00
_cell.angle_gamma   90.00
#
_symmetry.space_group_name_H-M   'P 1'
#
loop_
_entity.id
_entity.type
_entity.pdbx_description
1 polymer ?
#
loop_
_entity_poly.entity_id
_entity_poly.type
_entity_poly.pdbx_seq_one_letter_code
_entity_poly.pdbx_strand_id
1 'polypeptide(L)'
;MYDVVFMDLAYEDYDGISEYLSQFYPLTPERFLTELEKCTAVLQNTPHAFEVYEPCPQYRKMVVREYLVFYKVFDENRRVEIHRILHGARNIREVISP
;
A
#
# COMPACT_ATOMS: atom_id res chain seq x y z
N MET A 1 15.94 3.49 10.76
CA MET A 1 15.04 2.71 9.89
C MET A 1 13.63 2.75 10.48
N TYR A 2 12.63 2.90 9.63
CA TYR A 2 11.23 2.92 10.07
C TYR A 2 10.67 1.51 10.12
N ASP A 3 9.83 1.25 11.11
CA ASP A 3 9.06 0.00 11.16
C ASP A 3 7.84 0.14 10.26
N VAL A 4 7.70 -0.77 9.30
CA VAL A 4 6.57 -0.76 8.37
C VAL A 4 5.57 -1.83 8.81
N VAL A 5 4.34 -1.41 9.09
CA VAL A 5 3.29 -2.27 9.61
C VAL A 5 2.08 -2.21 8.68
N PHE A 6 1.52 -3.38 8.33
CA PHE A 6 0.27 -3.45 7.58
C PHE A 6 -0.89 -3.45 8.57
N MET A 7 -1.82 -2.53 8.36
CA MET A 7 -3.03 -2.47 9.18
C MET A 7 -4.03 -3.53 8.70
N ASP A 8 -5.03 -3.83 9.51
CA ASP A 8 -5.96 -4.92 9.25
C ASP A 8 -6.64 -4.85 7.87
N LEU A 9 -7.11 -3.67 7.49
CA LEU A 9 -7.76 -3.50 6.18
C LEU A 9 -6.79 -3.70 5.02
N ALA A 10 -5.51 -3.37 5.21
CA ALA A 10 -4.49 -3.61 4.19
C ALA A 10 -4.27 -5.12 4.00
N TYR A 11 -4.28 -5.90 5.07
CA TYR A 11 -4.21 -7.35 4.98
C TYR A 11 -5.41 -7.92 4.23
N GLU A 12 -6.61 -7.44 4.56
CA GLU A 12 -7.82 -7.87 3.86
C GLU A 12 -7.76 -7.52 2.37
N ASP A 13 -7.28 -6.32 2.05
CA ASP A 13 -7.09 -5.89 0.65
C ASP A 13 -6.12 -6.83 -0.06
N TYR A 14 -4.98 -7.14 0.59
CA TYR A 14 -3.98 -8.03 0.02
C TYR A 14 -4.55 -9.42 -0.26
N ASP A 15 -5.29 -9.98 0.71
CA ASP A 15 -5.89 -11.30 0.54
C ASP A 15 -6.87 -11.33 -0.63
N GLY A 16 -7.69 -10.29 -0.77
CA GLY A 16 -8.63 -10.17 -1.88
C GLY A 16 -7.93 -10.05 -3.22
N ILE A 17 -6.86 -9.28 -3.30
CA ILE A 17 -6.06 -9.11 -4.51
C ILE A 17 -5.39 -10.43 -4.89
N SER A 18 -4.79 -11.11 -3.92
CA SER A 18 -4.12 -12.38 -4.13
C SER A 18 -5.07 -13.44 -4.65
N GLU A 19 -6.28 -13.53 -4.07
CA GLU A 19 -7.31 -14.45 -4.51
C GLU A 19 -7.76 -14.13 -5.95
N TYR A 20 -8.00 -12.85 -6.24
CA TYR A 20 -8.38 -12.41 -7.58
C TYR A 20 -7.31 -12.77 -8.63
N LEU A 21 -6.05 -12.44 -8.34
CA LEU A 21 -4.96 -12.70 -9.28
C LEU A 21 -4.72 -14.19 -9.51
N SER A 22 -4.92 -15.02 -8.50
CA SER A 22 -4.71 -16.47 -8.60
C SER A 22 -5.67 -17.14 -9.61
N GLN A 23 -6.81 -16.50 -9.90
CA GLN A 23 -7.78 -17.00 -10.86
C GLN A 23 -7.28 -16.92 -12.30
N PHE A 24 -6.31 -16.04 -12.57
CA PHE A 24 -5.83 -15.78 -13.93
C PHE A 24 -4.47 -16.42 -14.20
N TYR A 25 -3.51 -16.21 -13.29
CA TYR A 25 -2.15 -16.71 -13.47
C TYR A 25 -1.60 -17.14 -12.12
N PRO A 26 -1.24 -18.44 -11.96
CA PRO A 26 -0.79 -18.96 -10.66
C PRO A 26 0.39 -18.22 -10.04
N LEU A 27 1.32 -17.69 -10.86
CA LEU A 27 2.51 -17.00 -10.36
C LEU A 27 2.32 -15.50 -10.13
N THR A 28 1.18 -14.93 -10.53
CA THR A 28 0.94 -13.50 -10.42
C THR A 28 0.84 -13.03 -8.97
N PRO A 29 0.18 -13.76 -8.06
CA PRO A 29 0.18 -13.37 -6.64
C PRO A 29 1.58 -13.29 -6.03
N GLU A 30 2.45 -14.24 -6.37
CA GLU A 30 3.83 -14.23 -5.88
C GLU A 30 4.62 -13.04 -6.40
N ARG A 31 4.42 -12.69 -7.67
CA ARG A 31 5.07 -11.51 -8.26
C ARG A 31 4.59 -10.23 -7.61
N PHE A 32 3.31 -10.13 -7.35
CA PHE A 32 2.75 -8.98 -6.67
C PHE A 32 3.32 -8.85 -5.26
N LEU A 33 3.40 -9.94 -4.52
CA LEU A 33 3.98 -9.96 -3.18
C LEU A 33 5.45 -9.51 -3.22
N THR A 34 6.22 -10.00 -4.18
CA THR A 34 7.63 -9.63 -4.32
C THR A 34 7.79 -8.12 -4.53
N GLU A 35 6.97 -7.53 -5.39
CA GLU A 35 7.01 -6.09 -5.63
C GLU A 35 6.55 -5.29 -4.41
N LEU A 36 5.54 -5.77 -3.71
CA LEU A 36 5.07 -5.14 -2.49
C LEU A 36 6.16 -5.16 -1.41
N GLU A 37 6.88 -6.26 -1.28
CA GLU A 37 8.00 -6.37 -0.33
C GLU A 37 9.13 -5.40 -0.67
N LYS A 38 9.45 -5.22 -1.96
CA LYS A 38 10.45 -4.25 -2.40
C LYS A 38 10.04 -2.83 -2.02
N CYS A 39 8.77 -2.51 -2.20
CA CYS A 39 8.23 -1.21 -1.84
C CYS A 39 8.28 -0.98 -0.34
N THR A 40 7.96 -2.00 0.44
CA THR A 40 8.07 -1.96 1.90
C THR A 40 9.50 -1.65 2.34
N ALA A 41 10.49 -2.28 1.67
CA ALA A 41 11.90 -2.02 1.96
C ALA A 41 12.29 -0.56 1.69
N VAL A 42 11.74 0.03 0.62
CA VAL A 42 11.96 1.45 0.32
C VAL A 42 11.38 2.33 1.43
N LEU A 43 10.18 2.02 1.91
CA LEU A 43 9.54 2.79 2.98
C LEU A 43 10.31 2.74 4.28
N GLN A 44 11.04 1.68 4.56
CA GLN A 44 11.86 1.57 5.76
C GLN A 44 12.96 2.63 5.82
N ASN A 45 13.47 3.05 4.68
CA ASN A 45 14.58 4.00 4.60
C ASN A 45 14.16 5.39 4.13
N THR A 46 13.18 5.50 3.24
CA THR A 46 12.76 6.76 2.63
C THR A 46 11.24 6.88 2.58
N PRO A 47 10.56 6.91 3.75
CA PRO A 47 9.09 6.93 3.75
C PRO A 47 8.48 8.20 3.17
N HIS A 48 9.25 9.29 3.10
CA HIS A 48 8.77 10.57 2.54
C HIS A 48 9.04 10.73 1.05
N ALA A 49 9.57 9.69 0.39
CA ALA A 49 9.93 9.77 -1.03
C ALA A 49 8.72 9.79 -1.97
N PHE A 50 7.59 9.30 -1.52
CA PHE A 50 6.39 9.21 -2.36
C PHE A 50 5.44 10.38 -2.09
N GLU A 51 4.55 10.65 -3.05
CA GLU A 51 3.73 11.85 -3.02
C GLU A 51 2.62 11.78 -1.97
N VAL A 52 2.29 12.96 -1.45
CA VAL A 52 1.12 13.13 -0.58
C VAL A 52 -0.14 12.95 -1.42
N TYR A 53 -1.13 12.25 -0.89
CA TYR A 53 -2.43 12.12 -1.53
C TYR A 53 -3.26 13.38 -1.22
N GLU A 54 -3.34 14.30 -2.17
CA GLU A 54 -3.93 15.62 -1.96
C GLU A 54 -5.36 15.63 -1.39
N PRO A 55 -6.29 14.76 -1.88
CA PRO A 55 -7.64 14.74 -1.32
C PRO A 55 -7.70 14.37 0.16
N CYS A 56 -6.69 13.66 0.67
CA CYS A 56 -6.60 13.27 2.06
C CYS A 56 -5.13 13.32 2.50
N PRO A 57 -4.61 14.54 2.83
CA PRO A 57 -3.15 14.77 2.95
C PRO A 57 -2.44 14.02 4.07
N GLN A 58 -3.15 13.42 5.01
CA GLN A 58 -2.50 12.56 6.00
C GLN A 58 -1.97 11.28 5.40
N TYR A 59 -2.40 10.94 4.18
CA TYR A 59 -1.90 9.77 3.46
C TYR A 59 -0.88 10.14 2.39
N ARG A 60 0.07 9.24 2.18
CA ARG A 60 0.90 9.22 1.00
C ARG A 60 0.50 8.01 0.16
N LYS A 61 0.76 8.06 -1.14
CA LYS A 61 0.46 6.94 -2.02
C LYS A 61 1.67 6.49 -2.81
N MET A 62 1.75 5.20 -3.00
CA MET A 62 2.81 4.54 -3.75
C MET A 62 2.17 3.60 -4.75
N VAL A 63 2.68 3.59 -5.98
CA VAL A 63 2.13 2.74 -7.04
C VAL A 63 2.86 1.41 -7.08
N VAL A 64 2.09 0.31 -7.04
CA VAL A 64 2.60 -1.05 -7.20
C VAL A 64 1.74 -1.71 -8.27
N ARG A 65 2.26 -1.80 -9.49
CA ARG A 65 1.52 -2.25 -10.69
C ARG A 65 0.26 -1.42 -10.87
N GLU A 66 -0.93 -2.06 -10.92
CA GLU A 66 -2.21 -1.36 -11.06
C GLU A 66 -2.80 -0.93 -9.72
N TYR A 67 -2.08 -1.14 -8.63
CA TYR A 67 -2.58 -0.88 -7.28
C TYR A 67 -1.94 0.34 -6.68
N LEU A 68 -2.69 1.02 -5.81
CA LEU A 68 -2.21 2.15 -5.03
C LEU A 68 -2.14 1.73 -3.57
N VAL A 69 -0.97 1.95 -2.98
CA VAL A 69 -0.73 1.65 -1.56
C VAL A 69 -0.79 2.96 -0.79
N PHE A 70 -1.77 3.07 0.09
CA PHE A 70 -1.96 4.26 0.92
C PHE A 70 -1.38 4.03 2.30
N TYR A 71 -0.51 4.94 2.73
CA TYR A 71 0.19 4.77 4.00
C TYR A 71 0.34 6.11 4.73
N LYS A 72 0.57 6.03 6.04
CA LYS A 72 0.86 7.17 6.90
C LYS A 72 2.23 7.02 7.50
N VAL A 73 2.91 8.16 7.70
CA VAL A 73 4.24 8.19 8.32
C VAL A 73 4.15 8.87 9.68
N PHE A 74 4.64 8.21 10.70
CA PHE A 74 4.72 8.73 12.05
C PHE A 74 6.19 8.87 12.43
N ASP A 75 6.74 10.07 12.21
CA ASP A 75 8.17 10.33 12.38
C ASP A 75 8.63 10.18 13.84
N GLU A 76 7.81 10.58 14.78
CA GLU A 76 8.15 10.51 16.20
C GLU A 76 8.44 9.09 16.65
N ASN A 77 7.66 8.14 16.13
CA ASN A 77 7.78 6.72 16.48
C ASN A 77 8.61 5.92 15.48
N ARG A 78 9.07 6.56 14.41
CA ARG A 78 9.73 5.91 13.29
C ARG A 78 8.90 4.74 12.78
N ARG A 79 7.63 5.00 12.50
CA ARG A 79 6.65 4.01 12.09
C ARG A 79 5.96 4.43 10.81
N VAL A 80 5.78 3.47 9.91
CA VAL A 80 4.96 3.62 8.70
C VAL A 80 3.82 2.63 8.81
N GLU A 81 2.60 3.12 8.62
CA GLU A 81 1.40 2.26 8.63
C GLU A 81 0.81 2.20 7.23
N ILE A 82 0.78 1.01 6.67
CA ILE A 82 0.12 0.77 5.38
C ILE A 82 -1.36 0.49 5.68
N HIS A 83 -2.23 1.38 5.22
CA HIS A 83 -3.65 1.37 5.56
C HIS A 83 -4.52 0.67 4.52
N ARG A 84 -4.27 0.91 3.23
CA ARG A 84 -5.08 0.31 2.16
C ARG A 84 -4.24 -0.01 0.95
N ILE A 85 -4.65 -1.05 0.22
CA ILE A 85 -4.09 -1.41 -1.08
C ILE A 85 -5.28 -1.51 -2.03
N LEU A 86 -5.40 -0.55 -2.95
CA LEU A 86 -6.60 -0.42 -3.78
C LEU A 86 -6.25 -0.38 -5.26
N HIS A 87 -7.08 -1.01 -6.10
CA HIS A 87 -6.92 -0.92 -7.53
C HIS A 87 -7.10 0.52 -7.99
N GLY A 88 -6.24 1.00 -8.89
CA GLY A 88 -6.24 2.40 -9.34
C GLY A 88 -7.51 2.84 -10.07
N ALA A 89 -8.27 1.88 -10.63
CA ALA A 89 -9.53 2.18 -11.30
C ALA A 89 -10.72 2.32 -10.34
N ARG A 90 -10.51 1.98 -9.05
CA ARG A 90 -11.56 2.07 -8.04
C ARG A 90 -11.81 3.52 -7.66
N ASN A 91 -13.01 3.84 -7.17
CA ASN A 91 -13.32 5.18 -6.68
C ASN A 91 -12.62 5.41 -5.33
N ILE A 92 -11.38 5.86 -5.41
CA ILE A 92 -10.48 6.00 -4.26
C ILE A 92 -11.03 7.00 -3.24
N ARG A 93 -11.64 8.10 -3.70
CA ARG A 93 -12.14 9.15 -2.80
C ARG A 93 -13.23 8.69 -1.84
N GLU A 94 -14.01 7.67 -2.24
CA GLU A 94 -15.04 7.11 -1.37
C GLU A 94 -14.44 6.23 -0.28
N VAL A 95 -13.27 5.63 -0.54
CA VAL A 95 -12.62 4.71 0.37
C VAL A 95 -11.63 5.44 1.28
N ILE A 96 -10.84 6.33 0.70
CA ILE A 96 -9.84 7.13 1.43
C ILE A 96 -10.44 8.52 1.63
N SER A 97 -11.02 8.75 2.80
CA SER A 97 -11.62 10.03 3.16
C SER A 97 -11.07 10.53 4.49
N PRO A 98 -11.15 11.83 4.72
CA PRO A 98 -10.68 12.43 5.97
C PRO A 98 -11.41 11.90 7.18
#